data_2081d1f6cf37746dfa63568fed74fffd
#
_entry.id   2081d1f6cf37746dfa63568fed74fffd
#
_cell.length_a   1.000
_cell.length_b   1.000
_cell.length_c   1.000
_cell.angle_alpha   90.00
_cell.angle_beta   90.00
_cell.angle_gamma   90.00
#
_symmetry.space_group_name_H-M   'P 1'
#
loop_
_entity.id
_entity.type
_entity.pdbx_description
1 polymer ?
#
loop_
_entity_poly.entity_id
_entity_poly.type
_entity_poly.pdbx_seq_one_letter_code
_entity_poly.pdbx_strand_id
1 'polypeptide(L)'
;PLLNSNSRISCKVLGSDHFGYLRWQGGDPRYAMLHDLPRYSAVEPGDTIVTSGSSSFFPEGVMVGTVEAAYPSADGLYVTLKVLLSTQFAKLEHAFVIRKMDADELAALQELLKPKKK
;
A
#
# COMPACT_ATOMS: atom_id res chain seq x y z
N PRO A 1 7.70 -14.05 -8.45
CA PRO A 1 7.19 -12.73 -8.11
C PRO A 1 6.95 -12.58 -6.64
N LEU A 2 7.03 -11.39 -6.18
CA LEU A 2 6.86 -11.11 -4.77
C LEU A 2 5.44 -11.40 -4.35
N LEU A 3 4.52 -10.76 -5.01
CA LEU A 3 3.10 -10.98 -4.77
C LEU A 3 2.50 -11.39 -6.09
N ASN A 4 1.73 -12.44 -6.08
CA ASN A 4 1.07 -12.82 -7.31
C ASN A 4 -0.14 -11.90 -7.52
N SER A 5 -0.79 -12.07 -8.65
CA SER A 5 -1.87 -11.17 -9.01
C SER A 5 -3.06 -11.23 -8.06
N ASN A 6 -3.14 -12.29 -7.26
CA ASN A 6 -4.24 -12.44 -6.31
C ASN A 6 -3.94 -11.77 -4.98
N SER A 7 -2.75 -11.21 -4.82
CA SER A 7 -2.32 -10.66 -3.55
C SER A 7 -2.20 -9.15 -3.61
N ARG A 8 -3.05 -8.52 -4.38
CA ARG A 8 -3.03 -7.07 -4.48
C ARG A 8 -3.38 -6.42 -3.16
N ILE A 9 -2.68 -5.37 -2.86
CA ILE A 9 -2.95 -4.60 -1.66
C ILE A 9 -3.66 -3.32 -2.10
N SER A 10 -4.90 -3.19 -1.70
CA SER A 10 -5.70 -2.03 -2.04
C SER A 10 -5.43 -0.92 -1.04
N CYS A 11 -5.10 0.25 -1.54
CA CYS A 11 -4.73 1.38 -0.70
C CYS A 11 -5.45 2.63 -1.16
N LYS A 12 -5.56 3.58 -0.26
CA LYS A 12 -6.21 4.84 -0.58
C LYS A 12 -5.45 5.98 0.08
N VAL A 13 -5.72 7.18 -0.38
CA VAL A 13 -5.23 8.38 0.29
C VAL A 13 -6.11 8.61 1.51
N LEU A 14 -5.47 8.85 2.64
CA LEU A 14 -6.19 9.08 3.88
C LEU A 14 -7.16 10.24 3.72
N GLY A 15 -8.41 9.99 4.05
CA GLY A 15 -9.45 10.99 3.90
C GLY A 15 -10.17 10.96 2.57
N SER A 16 -9.81 10.04 1.69
CA SER A 16 -10.43 9.91 0.38
C SER A 16 -11.13 8.56 0.25
N ASP A 17 -12.15 8.51 -0.59
CA ASP A 17 -12.83 7.26 -0.90
C ASP A 17 -12.25 6.57 -2.12
N HIS A 18 -11.33 7.20 -2.81
CA HIS A 18 -10.75 6.62 -4.01
C HIS A 18 -9.55 5.77 -3.64
N PHE A 19 -9.43 4.61 -4.27
CA PHE A 19 -8.33 3.72 -3.95
C PHE A 19 -7.74 3.13 -5.21
N GLY A 20 -6.52 2.60 -5.06
CA GLY A 20 -5.83 1.93 -6.13
C GLY A 20 -5.11 0.71 -5.58
N TYR A 21 -4.20 0.17 -6.36
CA TYR A 21 -3.51 -1.05 -6.00
C TYR A 21 -2.02 -0.83 -5.94
N LEU A 22 -1.44 -1.28 -4.85
CA LEU A 22 -0.01 -1.11 -4.58
C LEU A 22 0.78 -2.18 -5.31
N ARG A 23 1.87 -1.76 -5.97
CA ARG A 23 2.75 -2.68 -6.67
C ARG A 23 4.20 -2.29 -6.44
N TRP A 24 5.04 -3.30 -6.33
CA TRP A 24 6.47 -3.11 -6.22
C TRP A 24 7.06 -3.33 -7.60
N GLN A 25 7.88 -2.39 -8.04
CA GLN A 25 8.43 -2.44 -9.38
C GLN A 25 9.90 -2.78 -9.41
N GLY A 26 10.42 -3.25 -8.31
CA GLY A 26 11.83 -3.54 -8.22
C GLY A 26 12.62 -2.26 -7.99
N GLY A 27 13.93 -2.36 -8.10
CA GLY A 27 14.78 -1.23 -7.81
C GLY A 27 14.80 -0.91 -6.33
N ASP A 28 14.50 0.32 -5.97
CA ASP A 28 14.61 0.78 -4.58
C ASP A 28 13.46 0.20 -3.74
N PRO A 29 13.78 -0.63 -2.75
CA PRO A 29 12.72 -1.25 -1.93
C PRO A 29 11.98 -0.29 -1.03
N ARG A 30 12.44 0.95 -0.91
CA ARG A 30 11.74 1.92 -0.08
C ARG A 30 10.49 2.46 -0.75
N TYR A 31 10.31 2.20 -2.03
CA TYR A 31 9.23 2.78 -2.81
C TYR A 31 8.35 1.73 -3.42
N ALA A 32 7.10 2.05 -3.55
CA ALA A 32 6.14 1.25 -4.31
C ALA A 32 5.29 2.21 -5.11
N MET A 33 4.53 1.66 -6.05
CA MET A 33 3.67 2.49 -6.89
C MET A 33 2.23 2.11 -6.61
N LEU A 34 1.39 3.12 -6.47
CA LEU A 34 -0.04 2.93 -6.28
C LEU A 34 -0.74 3.27 -7.59
N HIS A 35 -1.32 2.25 -8.21
CA HIS A 35 -1.89 2.35 -9.54
C HIS A 35 -3.41 2.50 -9.51
N ASP A 36 -3.95 3.02 -10.59
CA ASP A 36 -5.38 2.99 -10.89
C ASP A 36 -6.23 3.92 -10.03
N LEU A 37 -5.61 4.97 -9.50
CA LEU A 37 -6.39 6.04 -8.88
C LEU A 37 -7.03 6.90 -9.96
N PRO A 38 -8.30 7.27 -9.81
CA PRO A 38 -8.91 8.18 -10.77
C PRO A 38 -8.17 9.52 -10.78
N ARG A 39 -8.13 10.15 -11.95
CA ARG A 39 -7.36 11.37 -12.10
C ARG A 39 -7.88 12.50 -11.22
N TYR A 40 -9.16 12.46 -10.86
CA TYR A 40 -9.73 13.52 -10.02
C TYR A 40 -9.52 13.28 -8.53
N SER A 41 -8.78 12.25 -8.17
CA SER A 41 -8.37 12.10 -6.78
C SER A 41 -7.38 13.22 -6.46
N ALA A 42 -7.77 14.13 -5.61
CA ALA A 42 -6.94 15.29 -5.32
C ALA A 42 -5.80 14.88 -4.38
N VAL A 43 -4.67 14.55 -4.95
CA VAL A 43 -3.54 14.02 -4.21
C VAL A 43 -2.36 14.96 -4.33
N GLU A 44 -1.69 15.20 -3.21
CA GLU A 44 -0.52 16.06 -3.16
C GLU A 44 0.64 15.33 -2.52
N PRO A 45 1.88 15.71 -2.85
CA PRO A 45 3.03 15.13 -2.17
C PRO A 45 2.92 15.32 -0.67
N GLY A 46 3.26 14.27 0.07
CA GLY A 46 3.14 14.28 1.52
C GLY A 46 1.86 13.67 2.04
N ASP A 47 0.87 13.45 1.20
CA ASP A 47 -0.37 12.81 1.64
C ASP A 47 -0.08 11.40 2.13
N THR A 48 -0.86 10.97 3.12
CA THR A 48 -0.69 9.66 3.71
C THR A 48 -1.47 8.61 2.95
N ILE A 49 -0.86 7.46 2.72
CA ILE A 49 -1.49 6.32 2.08
C ILE A 49 -1.75 5.26 3.15
N VAL A 50 -2.98 4.75 3.16
CA VAL A 50 -3.39 3.71 4.09
C VAL A 50 -4.07 2.59 3.31
N THR A 51 -4.16 1.43 3.96
CA THR A 51 -4.88 0.31 3.35
C THR A 51 -6.37 0.62 3.32
N SER A 52 -7.05 0.12 2.30
CA SER A 52 -8.47 0.43 2.12
C SER A 52 -9.39 -0.60 2.74
N GLY A 53 -8.85 -1.74 3.16
CA GLY A 53 -9.68 -2.79 3.71
C GLY A 53 -10.25 -3.75 2.68
N SER A 54 -9.99 -3.50 1.40
CA SER A 54 -10.47 -4.39 0.35
C SER A 54 -9.58 -5.59 0.14
N SER A 55 -8.42 -5.55 0.73
CA SER A 55 -7.46 -6.63 0.61
C SER A 55 -7.74 -7.67 1.68
N SER A 56 -7.39 -8.93 1.40
CA SER A 56 -7.65 -10.01 2.35
C SER A 56 -6.74 -9.96 3.57
N PHE A 57 -5.59 -9.32 3.47
CA PHE A 57 -4.56 -9.49 4.48
C PHE A 57 -4.48 -8.36 5.48
N PHE A 58 -4.87 -7.16 5.08
CA PHE A 58 -4.69 -6.01 5.95
C PHE A 58 -6.02 -5.37 6.26
N PRO A 59 -6.28 -5.06 7.52
CA PRO A 59 -7.47 -4.29 7.84
C PRO A 59 -7.37 -2.89 7.27
N GLU A 60 -8.49 -2.21 7.23
CA GLU A 60 -8.52 -0.84 6.75
C GLU A 60 -7.73 0.08 7.67
N GLY A 61 -7.04 1.05 7.07
CA GLY A 61 -6.43 2.11 7.85
C GLY A 61 -5.01 1.88 8.28
N VAL A 62 -4.38 0.78 7.85
CA VAL A 62 -2.97 0.57 8.18
C VAL A 62 -2.11 1.51 7.35
N MET A 63 -1.21 2.23 8.01
CA MET A 63 -0.37 3.18 7.30
C MET A 63 0.61 2.47 6.38
N VAL A 64 0.58 2.84 5.12
CA VAL A 64 1.48 2.29 4.11
C VAL A 64 2.67 3.20 3.91
N GLY A 65 2.45 4.49 3.76
CA GLY A 65 3.52 5.43 3.51
C GLY A 65 2.98 6.79 3.13
N THR A 66 3.82 7.56 2.44
CA THR A 66 3.45 8.90 2.01
C THR A 66 3.72 9.07 0.53
N VAL A 67 2.98 9.99 -0.08
CA VAL A 67 3.10 10.25 -1.51
C VAL A 67 4.37 11.06 -1.78
N GLU A 68 5.19 10.55 -2.68
CA GLU A 68 6.40 11.25 -3.10
C GLU A 68 6.14 12.04 -4.38
N ALA A 69 5.41 11.45 -5.31
CA ALA A 69 5.15 12.08 -6.60
C ALA A 69 3.91 11.43 -7.22
N ALA A 70 3.34 12.11 -8.20
CA ALA A 70 2.17 11.62 -8.92
C ALA A 70 2.41 11.72 -10.41
N TYR A 71 2.03 10.70 -11.14
CA TYR A 71 2.24 10.61 -12.58
C TYR A 71 0.93 10.29 -13.27
N PRO A 72 0.46 11.13 -14.17
CA PRO A 72 -0.78 10.81 -14.90
C PRO A 72 -0.53 9.69 -15.89
N SER A 73 -1.57 8.91 -16.14
CA SER A 73 -1.50 7.86 -17.15
C SER A 73 -1.51 8.50 -18.54
N ALA A 74 -1.12 7.69 -19.56
CA ALA A 74 -1.03 8.18 -20.92
C ALA A 74 -2.37 8.69 -21.43
N ASP A 75 -3.47 8.04 -21.02
CA ASP A 75 -4.79 8.44 -21.48
C ASP A 75 -5.42 9.53 -20.61
N GLY A 76 -4.74 9.93 -19.54
CA GLY A 76 -5.23 11.00 -18.69
C GLY A 76 -6.37 10.63 -17.77
N LEU A 77 -6.73 9.35 -17.70
CA LEU A 77 -7.86 8.92 -16.89
C LEU A 77 -7.48 8.54 -15.47
N TYR A 78 -6.23 8.16 -15.27
CA TYR A 78 -5.77 7.66 -13.99
C TYR A 78 -4.49 8.34 -13.58
N VAL A 79 -4.16 8.17 -12.32
CA VAL A 79 -2.88 8.67 -11.80
C VAL A 79 -2.21 7.53 -11.02
N THR A 80 -0.90 7.47 -11.15
CA THR A 80 -0.06 6.53 -10.41
C THR A 80 0.76 7.32 -9.41
N LEU A 81 0.78 6.88 -8.17
CA LEU A 81 1.52 7.57 -7.13
C LEU A 81 2.77 6.81 -6.78
N LYS A 82 3.87 7.53 -6.65
CA LYS A 82 5.09 6.95 -6.08
C LYS A 82 4.99 7.13 -4.57
N VAL A 83 5.04 6.02 -3.86
CA VAL A 83 4.81 6.01 -2.41
C VAL A 83 6.08 5.63 -1.70
N LEU A 84 6.51 6.49 -0.78
CA LEU A 84 7.61 6.17 0.11
C LEU A 84 7.04 5.35 1.24
N LEU A 85 7.40 4.08 1.29
CA LEU A 85 6.85 3.15 2.27
C LEU A 85 7.33 3.48 3.66
N SER A 86 6.44 3.35 4.64
CA SER A 86 6.86 3.46 6.02
C SER A 86 7.76 2.27 6.34
N THR A 87 8.67 2.47 7.28
CA THR A 87 9.59 1.41 7.65
C THR A 87 8.84 0.17 8.13
N GLN A 88 7.81 0.39 8.93
CA GLN A 88 7.06 -0.73 9.47
C GLN A 88 6.35 -1.50 8.38
N PHE A 89 5.73 -0.81 7.45
CA PHE A 89 5.04 -1.50 6.36
C PHE A 89 6.02 -2.26 5.48
N ALA A 90 7.19 -1.69 5.23
CA ALA A 90 8.19 -2.36 4.42
C ALA A 90 8.65 -3.66 5.08
N LYS A 91 8.79 -3.66 6.40
CA LYS A 91 9.15 -4.89 7.12
C LYS A 91 8.07 -5.93 7.02
N LEU A 92 6.82 -5.52 7.14
CA LEU A 92 5.71 -6.47 7.06
C LEU A 92 5.61 -7.08 5.67
N GLU A 93 5.75 -6.26 4.67
CA GLU A 93 5.71 -6.73 3.29
C GLU A 93 6.84 -7.73 3.04
N HIS A 94 8.02 -7.44 3.53
CA HIS A 94 9.16 -8.32 3.37
C HIS A 94 8.90 -9.69 4.00
N ALA A 95 8.38 -9.69 5.20
CA ALA A 95 8.09 -10.94 5.89
C ALA A 95 7.05 -11.76 5.13
N PHE A 96 6.02 -11.11 4.64
CA PHE A 96 4.99 -11.79 3.89
C PHE A 96 5.54 -12.44 2.63
N VAL A 97 6.35 -11.70 1.90
CA VAL A 97 6.88 -12.18 0.63
C VAL A 97 7.79 -13.39 0.84
N ILE A 98 8.64 -13.33 1.84
CA ILE A 98 9.64 -14.36 2.02
C ILE A 98 9.05 -15.64 2.54
N ARG A 99 8.08 -15.55 3.42
CA ARG A 99 7.67 -16.71 4.18
C ARG A 99 6.41 -17.39 3.72
N LYS A 100 5.61 -16.74 2.92
CA LYS A 100 4.31 -17.32 2.58
C LYS A 100 3.60 -17.69 3.87
N MET A 101 3.18 -16.72 4.60
CA MET A 101 2.73 -16.87 5.97
C MET A 101 1.70 -17.95 6.18
N ASP A 102 1.88 -18.73 7.23
CA ASP A 102 0.84 -19.62 7.72
C ASP A 102 -0.06 -18.83 8.69
N ALA A 103 -1.00 -19.53 9.30
CA ALA A 103 -1.98 -18.88 10.17
C ALA A 103 -1.32 -18.19 11.36
N ASP A 104 -0.32 -18.83 11.95
CA ASP A 104 0.35 -18.25 13.11
C ASP A 104 1.11 -17.00 12.75
N GLU A 105 1.78 -17.03 11.61
CA GLU A 105 2.54 -15.87 11.17
C GLU A 105 1.61 -14.72 10.81
N LEU A 106 0.48 -15.05 10.23
CA LEU A 106 -0.49 -14.02 9.90
C LEU A 106 -1.03 -13.35 11.17
N ALA A 107 -1.29 -14.16 12.19
CA ALA A 107 -1.78 -13.61 13.45
C ALA A 107 -0.74 -12.68 14.07
N ALA A 108 0.53 -13.10 14.04
CA ALA A 108 1.60 -12.25 14.57
C ALA A 108 1.72 -10.95 13.79
N LEU A 109 1.57 -11.04 12.48
CA LEU A 109 1.61 -9.85 11.63
C LEU A 109 0.48 -8.89 11.96
N GLN A 110 -0.71 -9.44 12.14
CA GLN A 110 -1.86 -8.62 12.49
C GLN A 110 -1.67 -7.94 13.83
N GLU A 111 -1.02 -8.60 14.75
CA GLU A 111 -0.73 -8.00 16.04
C GLU A 111 0.18 -6.79 15.88
N LEU A 112 1.17 -6.90 15.01
CA LEU A 112 2.06 -5.77 14.74
C LEU A 112 1.33 -4.61 14.08
N LEU A 113 0.28 -4.90 13.34
CA LEU A 113 -0.45 -3.86 12.63
C LEU A 113 -1.45 -3.14 13.51
N LYS A 114 -1.78 -3.68 14.67
CA LYS A 114 -2.73 -3.04 15.54
C LYS A 114 -2.18 -1.74 16.08
N PRO A 115 -3.00 -0.70 16.18
CA PRO A 115 -2.54 0.55 16.79
C PRO A 115 -2.12 0.29 18.23
N LYS A 116 -1.08 0.96 18.62
CA LYS A 116 -0.65 0.86 20.00
C LYS A 116 -1.62 1.58 20.89
N LYS A 117 -1.97 0.95 21.97
CA LYS A 117 -2.81 1.60 22.94
C LYS A 117 -1.97 2.37 23.92
N LYS A 118 -2.49 3.46 24.33
CA LYS A 118 -1.78 4.31 25.28
C LYS A 118 -2.41 4.31 26.61
#